data_2ede53b6878e28850774277f33460b21
#
_entry.id   2ede53b6878e28850774277f33460b21
#
_cell.length_a   1.000
_cell.length_b   1.000
_cell.length_c   1.000
_cell.angle_alpha   90.00
_cell.angle_beta   90.00
_cell.angle_gamma   90.00
#
_symmetry.space_group_name_H-M   'P 1'
#
loop_
_entity.id
_entity.type
_entity.pdbx_description
1 polymer ?
#
loop_
_entity_poly.entity_id
_entity_poly.type
_entity_poly.pdbx_seq_one_letter_code
_entity_poly.pdbx_strand_id
1 'polypeptide(L)' 'MRFKLILFFLLLISCNGTEEDLGECYVAPEPDGTCIEIYEPVCACNDLVYSNSCYALKAGNRLWKSTNLESGEKCNY' A
#
# COMPACT_ATOMS: atom_id res chain seq x y z
N MET A 1 25.05 -30.76 -15.33
CA MET A 1 24.43 -30.92 -14.05
C MET A 1 24.57 -29.74 -13.14
N ARG A 2 25.76 -29.24 -12.99
CA ARG A 2 25.97 -28.10 -12.14
C ARG A 2 25.29 -26.85 -12.63
N PHE A 3 25.11 -26.76 -13.92
CA PHE A 3 24.47 -25.59 -14.51
C PHE A 3 23.04 -25.42 -14.07
N LYS A 4 22.36 -26.52 -13.87
CA LYS A 4 20.96 -26.48 -13.45
C LYS A 4 20.82 -25.89 -12.07
N LEU A 5 21.75 -26.18 -11.20
CA LEU A 5 21.70 -25.64 -9.84
C LEU A 5 21.91 -24.12 -9.84
N ILE A 6 22.77 -23.65 -10.70
CA ILE A 6 23.05 -22.23 -10.78
C ILE A 6 21.83 -21.47 -11.27
N LEU A 7 21.14 -22.01 -12.27
CA LEU A 7 19.93 -21.41 -12.79
C LEU A 7 18.84 -21.33 -11.74
N PHE A 8 18.74 -22.35 -10.94
CA PHE A 8 17.77 -22.41 -9.87
C PHE A 8 18.02 -21.30 -8.86
N PHE A 9 19.25 -21.04 -8.59
CA PHE A 9 19.67 -19.99 -7.68
C PHE A 9 19.23 -18.62 -8.16
N LEU A 10 19.38 -18.36 -9.43
CA LEU A 10 19.01 -17.07 -10.00
C LEU A 10 17.52 -16.79 -9.88
N LEU A 11 16.72 -17.81 -10.00
CA LEU A 11 15.28 -17.64 -9.86
C LEU A 11 14.88 -17.22 -8.46
N LEU A 12 15.55 -17.72 -7.46
CA LEU A 12 15.25 -17.36 -6.08
C LEU A 12 15.56 -15.90 -5.81
N ILE A 13 16.61 -15.40 -6.38
CA ILE A 13 17.00 -14.01 -6.18
C ILE A 13 15.97 -13.06 -6.77
N SER A 14 15.39 -13.43 -7.91
CA SER A 14 14.41 -12.58 -8.55
C SER A 14 13.17 -12.34 -7.69
N CYS A 15 12.79 -13.30 -6.89
CA CYS A 15 11.58 -13.18 -6.09
C CYS A 15 11.71 -12.17 -4.98
N ASN A 16 12.91 -11.94 -4.49
CA ASN A 16 13.08 -11.04 -3.35
C ASN A 16 12.89 -9.58 -3.71
N GLY A 17 13.16 -9.19 -4.93
CA GLY A 17 13.07 -7.80 -5.32
C GLY A 17 11.65 -7.26 -5.35
N THR A 18 10.65 -8.13 -5.49
CA THR A 18 9.27 -7.70 -5.63
C THR A 18 8.63 -7.31 -4.31
N GLU A 19 9.09 -7.90 -3.23
CA GLU A 19 8.45 -7.68 -1.93
C GLU A 19 8.78 -6.34 -1.32
N GLU A 20 9.91 -5.78 -1.66
CA GLU A 20 10.34 -4.53 -1.07
C GLU A 20 9.47 -3.35 -1.46
N ASP A 21 8.97 -3.34 -2.67
CA ASP A 21 8.16 -2.24 -3.16
C ASP A 21 6.83 -2.13 -2.43
N LEU A 22 6.27 -3.23 -2.02
CA LEU A 22 5.00 -3.23 -1.32
C LEU A 22 5.15 -2.79 0.13
N GLY A 23 6.33 -2.97 0.70
CA GLY A 23 6.55 -2.72 2.11
C GLY A 23 6.50 -1.26 2.50
N GLU A 24 6.76 -0.34 1.58
CA GLU A 24 6.78 1.07 1.93
C GLU A 24 5.41 1.66 2.16
N CYS A 25 4.44 1.25 1.39
CA CYS A 25 3.08 1.76 1.53
C CYS A 25 2.29 1.00 2.59
N TYR A 26 2.54 -0.28 2.71
CA TYR A 26 1.66 -1.16 3.47
C TYR A 26 2.00 -1.24 4.96
N VAL A 27 0.98 -1.13 5.79
CA VAL A 27 1.06 -1.47 7.21
C VAL A 27 -0.11 -2.39 7.52
N ALA A 28 -0.03 -3.09 8.65
CA ALA A 28 -1.12 -3.99 9.03
C ALA A 28 -2.39 -3.18 9.24
N PRO A 29 -3.50 -3.56 8.59
CA PRO A 29 -4.77 -2.85 8.80
C PRO A 29 -5.26 -2.99 10.23
N GLU A 30 -5.97 -1.97 10.68
CA GLU A 30 -6.58 -1.99 12.01
C GLU A 30 -8.08 -1.78 11.88
N PRO A 31 -8.82 -2.82 11.47
CA PRO A 31 -10.25 -2.66 11.24
C PRO A 31 -11.04 -2.27 12.47
N ASP A 32 -10.50 -2.55 13.65
CA ASP A 32 -11.17 -2.19 14.90
C ASP A 32 -10.87 -0.77 15.36
N GLY A 33 -9.98 -0.08 14.67
CA GLY A 33 -9.63 1.28 15.04
C GLY A 33 -10.79 2.23 14.81
N THR A 34 -10.88 3.27 15.64
CA THR A 34 -11.94 4.27 15.56
C THR A 34 -11.40 5.52 14.90
N CYS A 35 -12.15 6.08 13.95
CA CYS A 35 -11.75 7.30 13.25
C CYS A 35 -12.76 8.39 13.48
N ILE A 36 -12.29 9.64 13.56
CA ILE A 36 -13.17 10.80 13.62
C ILE A 36 -13.85 10.94 12.26
N GLU A 37 -15.08 11.46 12.28
CA GLU A 37 -15.89 11.61 11.05
C GLU A 37 -15.67 12.97 10.42
N ILE A 38 -14.43 13.37 10.24
CA ILE A 38 -14.09 14.59 9.54
C ILE A 38 -13.76 14.26 8.11
N TYR A 39 -14.36 14.98 7.16
CA TYR A 39 -14.14 14.71 5.76
C TYR A 39 -13.00 15.57 5.22
N GLU A 40 -11.83 15.00 5.09
CA GLU A 40 -10.65 15.63 4.50
C GLU A 40 -10.00 14.59 3.60
N PRO A 41 -10.50 14.41 2.38
CA PRO A 41 -10.11 13.27 1.56
C PRO A 41 -8.63 13.24 1.24
N VAL A 42 -8.08 12.05 1.25
CA VAL A 42 -6.68 11.82 0.95
C VAL A 42 -6.56 10.73 -0.11
N CYS A 43 -5.57 10.88 -0.98
CA CYS A 43 -5.21 9.84 -1.93
C CYS A 43 -4.14 8.99 -1.26
N ALA A 44 -4.49 7.77 -0.91
CA ALA A 44 -3.57 6.88 -0.23
C ALA A 44 -2.61 6.23 -1.21
N CYS A 45 -1.55 5.64 -0.69
CA CYS A 45 -0.52 5.06 -1.55
C CYS A 45 -0.97 3.82 -2.30
N ASN A 46 -2.16 3.31 -2.01
CA ASN A 46 -2.74 2.23 -2.81
C ASN A 46 -3.60 2.78 -3.96
N ASP A 47 -3.54 4.09 -4.22
CA ASP A 47 -4.25 4.76 -5.32
C ASP A 47 -5.76 4.77 -5.14
N LEU A 48 -6.21 4.83 -3.90
CA LEU A 48 -7.62 4.98 -3.57
C LEU A 48 -7.80 6.17 -2.64
N VAL A 49 -8.94 6.84 -2.78
CA VAL A 49 -9.28 7.99 -1.95
C VAL A 49 -10.05 7.53 -0.72
N TYR A 50 -9.63 8.02 0.43
CA TYR A 50 -10.30 7.75 1.70
C TYR A 50 -10.84 9.05 2.28
N SER A 51 -11.84 8.94 3.16
CA SER A 51 -12.50 10.11 3.74
C SER A 51 -11.55 11.01 4.52
N ASN A 52 -10.53 10.42 5.14
CA ASN A 52 -9.49 11.16 5.82
C ASN A 52 -8.30 10.22 6.05
N SER A 53 -7.22 10.77 6.60
CA SER A 53 -6.00 9.99 6.80
C SER A 53 -6.19 8.84 7.79
N CYS A 54 -7.09 9.00 8.75
CA CYS A 54 -7.35 7.92 9.71
C CYS A 54 -7.89 6.68 9.01
N TYR A 55 -8.83 6.87 8.08
CA TYR A 55 -9.38 5.73 7.33
C TYR A 55 -8.36 5.13 6.38
N ALA A 56 -7.48 5.95 5.81
CA ALA A 56 -6.41 5.44 4.96
C ALA A 56 -5.48 4.53 5.76
N LEU A 57 -5.10 4.96 6.94
CA LEU A 57 -4.22 4.18 7.81
C LEU A 57 -4.93 2.91 8.28
N LYS A 58 -6.20 3.04 8.64
CA LYS A 58 -6.99 1.90 9.08
C LYS A 58 -7.06 0.81 8.01
N ALA A 59 -7.06 1.20 6.75
CA ALA A 59 -7.07 0.26 5.63
C ALA A 59 -5.71 -0.31 5.30
N GLY A 60 -4.66 0.13 5.98
CA GLY A 60 -3.32 -0.42 5.78
C GLY A 60 -2.41 0.44 4.95
N ASN A 61 -2.75 1.71 4.72
CA ASN A 61 -1.92 2.62 3.95
C ASN A 61 -1.10 3.49 4.87
N ARG A 62 0.18 3.49 4.69
CA ARG A 62 1.11 4.24 5.52
C ARG A 62 1.34 5.65 5.01
N LEU A 63 1.13 5.88 3.72
CA LEU A 63 1.40 7.16 3.09
C LEU A 63 0.16 7.65 2.35
N TRP A 64 -0.02 8.97 2.30
CA TRP A 64 -1.16 9.58 1.62
C TRP A 64 -0.85 11.03 1.30
N LYS A 65 -1.68 11.62 0.43
CA LYS A 65 -1.61 13.02 0.07
C LYS A 65 -3.03 13.60 0.04
N SER A 66 -3.16 14.88 0.32
CA SER A 66 -4.46 15.55 0.22
C SER A 66 -4.96 15.49 -1.22
N THR A 67 -6.27 15.41 -1.39
CA THR A 67 -6.86 15.38 -2.72
C THR A 67 -8.22 16.06 -2.71
N ASN A 68 -8.67 16.47 -3.89
CA ASN A 68 -10.02 17.02 -4.06
C ASN A 68 -11.01 15.98 -4.56
N LEU A 69 -10.56 14.76 -4.78
CA LEU A 69 -11.43 13.70 -5.23
C LEU A 69 -12.26 13.17 -4.09
N GLU A 70 -13.33 12.45 -4.42
CA GLU A 70 -14.22 11.93 -3.41
C GLU A 70 -13.78 10.57 -2.92
N SER A 71 -14.13 10.29 -1.68
CA SER A 71 -13.86 9.01 -1.06
C SER A 71 -14.42 7.88 -1.91
N GLY A 72 -13.62 6.84 -2.12
CA GLY A 72 -14.01 5.70 -2.94
C GLY A 72 -13.54 5.79 -4.38
N GLU A 73 -13.10 6.95 -4.83
CA GLU A 73 -12.60 7.09 -6.19
C GLU A 73 -11.15 6.63 -6.27
N LYS A 74 -10.74 6.32 -7.48
CA LYS A 74 -9.33 6.02 -7.74
C LYS A 74 -8.56 7.30 -7.87
N CYS A 75 -7.33 7.28 -7.45
CA CYS A 75 -6.46 8.44 -7.54
C CYS A 75 -5.06 8.00 -7.92
N ASN A 76 -4.19 8.97 -8.05
CA ASN A 76 -2.83 8.72 -8.51
C ASN A 76 -1.87 9.25 -7.45
N TYR A 77 -1.50 8.39 -6.54
CA TYR A 77 -0.59 8.76 -5.48
C TYR A 77 0.79 9.04 -6.06
#